data_684885b3bcd326c603c52be181ec961e
#
_entry.id   684885b3bcd326c603c52be181ec961e
#
_cell.length_a   1.000
_cell.length_b   1.000
_cell.length_c   1.000
_cell.angle_alpha   90.00
_cell.angle_beta   90.00
_cell.angle_gamma   90.00
#
_symmetry.space_group_name_H-M   'P 1'
#
loop_
_entity.id
_entity.type
_entity.pdbx_description
1 polymer ?
#
loop_
_entity_poly.entity_id
_entity_poly.type
_entity_poly.pdbx_seq_one_letter_code
_entity_poly.pdbx_strand_id
1 'polypeptide(L)'
;EDETLNVDLTKVSPQIMEIIFTATIYKADERRQNFGQVRNSYIRIYDVKTNTEIARYDLDEDFSIETAVEFGRLYRHNGEWKFEAIGNGNKGGLQALVNKYAKQFA
;
A
#
# COMPACT_ATOMS: atom_id res chain seq x y z
N GLU A 1 17.07 0.50 4.21
CA GLU A 1 16.86 1.85 3.77
C GLU A 1 15.38 2.22 3.89
N ASP A 2 15.10 3.31 4.59
CA ASP A 2 13.72 3.67 4.93
C ASP A 2 13.16 4.69 3.94
N GLU A 3 11.96 4.42 3.48
CA GLU A 3 11.21 5.37 2.67
C GLU A 3 9.99 5.81 3.46
N THR A 4 9.66 7.09 3.34
CA THR A 4 8.50 7.65 4.00
C THR A 4 7.67 8.44 2.99
N LEU A 5 6.37 8.17 2.97
CA LEU A 5 5.40 8.95 2.22
C LEU A 5 4.54 9.74 3.20
N ASN A 6 4.46 11.04 2.99
CA ASN A 6 3.59 11.89 3.78
C ASN A 6 2.38 12.32 2.95
N VAL A 7 1.21 12.14 3.52
CA VAL A 7 -0.04 12.55 2.88
C VAL A 7 -0.70 13.61 3.74
N ASP A 8 -0.87 14.80 3.17
CA ASP A 8 -1.61 15.88 3.83
C ASP A 8 -3.03 15.87 3.30
N LEU A 9 -3.94 15.30 4.07
CA LEU A 9 -5.32 15.12 3.66
C LEU A 9 -6.07 16.42 3.45
N THR A 10 -5.59 17.51 4.05
CA THR A 10 -6.21 18.83 3.85
C THR A 10 -5.94 19.39 2.45
N LYS A 11 -4.91 18.87 1.78
CA LYS A 11 -4.50 19.33 0.44
C LYS A 11 -4.94 18.43 -0.68
N VAL A 12 -5.60 17.31 -0.37
CA VAL A 12 -6.08 16.38 -1.40
C VAL A 12 -7.29 16.98 -2.10
N SER A 13 -7.28 16.94 -3.43
CA SER A 13 -8.39 17.47 -4.25
C SER A 13 -9.74 16.89 -3.80
N PRO A 14 -10.79 17.72 -3.74
CA PRO A 14 -12.13 17.20 -3.38
C PRO A 14 -12.67 16.13 -4.32
N GLN A 15 -12.10 16.02 -5.52
CA GLN A 15 -12.52 15.01 -6.50
C GLN A 15 -11.94 13.64 -6.21
N ILE A 16 -10.90 13.57 -5.38
CA ILE A 16 -10.30 12.30 -4.99
C ILE A 16 -11.04 11.74 -3.80
N MET A 17 -11.64 10.57 -4.00
CA MET A 17 -12.46 9.93 -2.98
C MET A 17 -11.74 8.80 -2.25
N GLU A 18 -10.63 8.32 -2.80
CA GLU A 18 -9.92 7.15 -2.27
C GLU A 18 -8.44 7.22 -2.59
N ILE A 19 -7.61 6.78 -1.64
CA ILE A 19 -6.16 6.65 -1.82
C ILE A 19 -5.78 5.25 -1.38
N ILE A 20 -5.20 4.47 -2.29
CA ILE A 20 -4.75 3.11 -2.01
C ILE A 20 -3.24 3.10 -1.80
N PHE A 21 -2.79 2.56 -0.68
CA PHE A 21 -1.37 2.42 -0.38
C PHE A 21 -0.88 1.06 -0.82
N THR A 22 0.19 1.05 -1.60
CA THR A 22 0.76 -0.17 -2.15
C THR A 22 2.27 -0.23 -1.94
N ALA A 23 2.80 -1.45 -1.93
CA ALA A 23 4.23 -1.69 -1.97
C ALA A 23 4.51 -2.73 -3.04
N THR A 24 5.54 -2.50 -3.84
CA THR A 24 5.92 -3.43 -4.91
C THR A 24 7.43 -3.63 -4.90
N ILE A 25 7.86 -4.80 -5.40
CA ILE A 25 9.28 -5.08 -5.61
C ILE A 25 9.61 -4.75 -7.07
N TYR A 26 10.57 -3.84 -7.26
CA TYR A 26 10.99 -3.40 -8.58
C TYR A 26 11.58 -4.56 -9.39
N LYS A 27 11.01 -4.81 -10.57
CA LYS A 27 11.43 -5.89 -11.48
C LYS A 27 11.53 -7.26 -10.77
N ALA A 28 10.52 -7.59 -9.98
CA ALA A 28 10.51 -8.80 -9.16
C ALA A 28 10.71 -10.07 -10.01
N ASP A 29 10.04 -10.18 -11.16
CA ASP A 29 10.15 -11.34 -12.03
C ASP A 29 11.56 -11.52 -12.61
N GLU A 30 12.16 -10.43 -13.08
CA GLU A 30 13.53 -10.46 -13.61
C GLU A 30 14.56 -10.80 -12.55
N ARG A 31 14.34 -10.28 -11.34
CA ARG A 31 15.25 -10.47 -10.20
C ARG A 31 14.93 -11.72 -9.39
N ARG A 32 13.85 -12.41 -9.73
CA ARG A 32 13.35 -13.58 -9.02
C ARG A 32 13.19 -13.32 -7.53
N GLN A 33 12.56 -12.19 -7.20
CA GLN A 33 12.35 -11.76 -5.83
C GLN A 33 10.87 -11.71 -5.46
N ASN A 34 10.60 -11.92 -4.18
CA ASN A 34 9.31 -11.68 -3.57
C ASN A 34 9.55 -11.16 -2.14
N PHE A 35 8.49 -10.81 -1.43
CA PHE A 35 8.64 -10.23 -0.09
C PHE A 35 9.23 -11.22 0.92
N GLY A 36 9.08 -12.51 0.71
CA GLY A 36 9.68 -13.52 1.58
C GLY A 36 11.20 -13.53 1.56
N GLN A 37 11.81 -12.98 0.52
CA GLN A 37 13.26 -12.91 0.36
C GLN A 37 13.86 -11.60 0.89
N VAL A 38 13.01 -10.63 1.21
CA VAL A 38 13.44 -9.35 1.74
C VAL A 38 13.30 -9.40 3.26
N ARG A 39 14.42 -9.59 3.95
CA ARG A 39 14.41 -9.77 5.41
C ARG A 39 14.13 -8.46 6.14
N ASN A 40 13.42 -8.56 7.26
CA ASN A 40 13.13 -7.44 8.15
C ASN A 40 12.40 -6.30 7.46
N SER A 41 11.61 -6.62 6.44
CA SER A 41 10.82 -5.62 5.72
C SER A 41 9.46 -5.46 6.39
N TYR A 42 9.07 -4.21 6.57
CA TYR A 42 7.76 -3.91 7.13
C TYR A 42 7.20 -2.61 6.53
N ILE A 43 5.88 -2.49 6.60
CA ILE A 43 5.18 -1.26 6.26
C ILE A 43 4.42 -0.82 7.51
N ARG A 44 4.51 0.45 7.79
CA ARG A 44 3.85 1.05 8.95
C ARG A 44 3.10 2.30 8.50
N ILE A 45 1.85 2.40 8.93
CA ILE A 45 1.04 3.59 8.71
C ILE A 45 0.80 4.23 10.07
N TYR A 46 1.10 5.50 10.20
CA TYR A 46 0.93 6.20 11.48
C TYR A 46 0.47 7.64 11.26
N ASP A 47 -0.16 8.18 12.30
CA ASP A 47 -0.57 9.57 12.33
C ASP A 47 0.63 10.41 12.80
N VAL A 48 1.10 11.31 11.95
CA VAL A 48 2.28 12.13 12.23
C VAL A 48 2.08 13.02 13.45
N LYS A 49 0.88 13.58 13.62
CA LYS A 49 0.60 14.52 14.72
C LYS A 49 0.63 13.85 16.07
N THR A 50 0.10 12.65 16.18
CA THR A 50 0.00 11.92 17.44
C THR A 50 1.05 10.83 17.58
N ASN A 51 1.76 10.53 16.49
CA ASN A 51 2.69 9.41 16.39
C ASN A 51 2.02 8.07 16.74
N THR A 52 0.72 7.97 16.47
CA THR A 52 -0.05 6.75 16.73
C THR A 52 0.03 5.83 15.52
N GLU A 53 0.45 4.59 15.75
CA GLU A 53 0.48 3.58 14.69
C GLU A 53 -0.95 3.11 14.39
N ILE A 54 -1.33 3.19 13.12
CA ILE A 54 -2.66 2.78 12.66
C ILE A 54 -2.64 1.33 12.21
N ALA A 55 -1.60 0.95 11.46
CA ALA A 55 -1.47 -0.41 10.94
C ALA A 55 0.00 -0.74 10.71
N ARG A 56 0.33 -2.03 10.78
CA ARG A 56 1.67 -2.53 10.48
C ARG A 56 1.57 -3.90 9.82
N TYR A 57 2.40 -4.12 8.80
CA TYR A 57 2.54 -5.40 8.13
C TYR A 57 4.02 -5.78 8.06
N ASP A 58 4.35 -6.98 8.47
CA ASP A 58 5.67 -7.57 8.28
C ASP A 58 5.66 -8.32 6.95
N LEU A 59 6.28 -7.72 5.93
CA LEU A 59 6.11 -8.18 4.55
C LEU A 59 6.63 -9.59 4.31
N ASP A 60 7.73 -9.95 4.92
CA ASP A 60 8.33 -11.27 4.74
C ASP A 60 7.53 -12.39 5.42
N GLU A 61 6.74 -12.08 6.43
CA GLU A 61 5.88 -13.05 7.11
C GLU A 61 4.49 -13.10 6.51
N ASP A 62 3.90 -11.92 6.27
CA ASP A 62 2.50 -11.82 5.84
C ASP A 62 2.33 -12.03 4.34
N PHE A 63 3.35 -11.73 3.54
CA PHE A 63 3.26 -11.76 2.06
C PHE A 63 4.49 -12.42 1.45
N SER A 64 4.82 -13.63 1.90
CA SER A 64 6.11 -14.27 1.56
C SER A 64 6.29 -14.60 0.08
N ILE A 65 5.20 -14.80 -0.67
CA ILE A 65 5.27 -15.20 -2.09
C ILE A 65 4.83 -14.09 -3.03
N GLU A 66 4.33 -12.99 -2.52
CA GLU A 66 3.80 -11.89 -3.32
C GLU A 66 4.91 -10.91 -3.72
N THR A 67 4.65 -10.15 -4.76
CA THR A 67 5.55 -9.11 -5.27
C THR A 67 4.91 -7.73 -5.27
N ALA A 68 3.63 -7.65 -4.98
CA ALA A 68 2.91 -6.40 -4.82
C ALA A 68 1.86 -6.58 -3.72
N VAL A 69 1.69 -5.58 -2.89
CA VAL A 69 0.73 -5.61 -1.78
C VAL A 69 -0.05 -4.31 -1.74
N GLU A 70 -1.36 -4.42 -1.64
CA GLU A 70 -2.23 -3.31 -1.26
C GLU A 70 -2.45 -3.44 0.24
N PHE A 71 -1.89 -2.53 1.02
CA PHE A 71 -1.90 -2.71 2.47
C PHE A 71 -2.89 -1.83 3.21
N GLY A 72 -3.39 -0.75 2.59
CA GLY A 72 -4.38 0.09 3.22
C GLY A 72 -5.00 1.08 2.26
N ARG A 73 -6.14 1.62 2.66
CA ARG A 73 -6.78 2.68 1.90
C ARG A 73 -7.35 3.75 2.81
N LEU A 74 -7.28 4.97 2.34
CA LEU A 74 -8.03 6.10 2.87
C LEU A 74 -9.21 6.36 1.95
N TYR A 75 -10.38 6.65 2.52
CA TYR A 75 -11.57 6.93 1.73
C TYR A 75 -12.42 7.99 2.42
N ARG A 76 -13.19 8.73 1.63
CA ARG A 76 -14.11 9.73 2.17
C ARG A 76 -15.43 9.08 2.52
N HIS A 77 -15.92 9.41 3.71
CA HIS A 77 -17.23 8.97 4.17
C HIS A 77 -17.86 10.14 4.95
N ASN A 78 -18.99 10.64 4.47
CA ASN A 78 -19.69 11.77 5.08
C ASN A 78 -18.78 12.99 5.32
N GLY A 79 -17.92 13.29 4.35
CA GLY A 79 -17.01 14.42 4.44
C GLY A 79 -15.76 14.22 5.27
N GLU A 80 -15.58 13.03 5.83
CA GLU A 80 -14.42 12.69 6.62
C GLU A 80 -13.55 11.63 5.95
N TRP A 81 -12.24 11.69 6.20
CA TRP A 81 -11.34 10.63 5.78
C TRP A 81 -11.35 9.51 6.80
N LYS A 82 -11.45 8.29 6.30
CA LYS A 82 -11.40 7.07 7.11
C LYS A 82 -10.33 6.14 6.57
N PHE A 83 -9.76 5.32 7.44
CA PHE A 83 -8.75 4.35 7.06
C PHE A 83 -9.29 2.93 7.16
N GLU A 84 -8.97 2.10 6.17
CA GLU A 84 -9.27 0.69 6.17
C GLU A 84 -7.99 -0.10 5.89
N ALA A 85 -7.69 -1.06 6.75
CA ALA A 85 -6.59 -1.99 6.51
C ALA A 85 -7.04 -2.99 5.43
N ILE A 86 -6.18 -3.15 4.42
CA ILE A 86 -6.38 -4.16 3.37
C ILE A 86 -5.35 -5.26 3.60
N GLY A 87 -5.10 -6.12 2.86
CA GLY A 87 -4.10 -7.15 3.02
C GLY A 87 -4.08 -8.03 1.79
N ASN A 88 -4.17 -7.38 0.61
CA ASN A 88 -4.23 -8.09 -0.66
C ASN A 88 -2.86 -8.15 -1.30
N GLY A 89 -2.35 -9.37 -1.46
CA GLY A 89 -1.09 -9.61 -2.15
C GLY A 89 -1.31 -10.06 -3.60
N ASN A 90 -0.36 -9.69 -4.45
CA ASN A 90 -0.35 -10.08 -5.87
C ASN A 90 1.04 -10.53 -6.26
N LYS A 91 1.13 -11.52 -7.15
CA LYS A 91 2.40 -12.01 -7.69
C LYS A 91 2.83 -11.30 -8.96
N GLY A 92 1.96 -10.55 -9.58
CA GLY A 92 2.22 -9.89 -10.86
C GLY A 92 2.88 -8.51 -10.76
N GLY A 93 3.32 -8.10 -9.56
CA GLY A 93 3.97 -6.83 -9.34
C GLY A 93 3.08 -5.63 -9.63
N LEU A 94 3.72 -4.51 -9.95
CA LEU A 94 3.00 -3.26 -10.22
C LEU A 94 2.01 -3.39 -11.36
N GLN A 95 2.34 -4.17 -12.40
CA GLN A 95 1.47 -4.30 -13.55
C GLN A 95 0.13 -4.94 -13.19
N ALA A 96 0.13 -5.90 -12.27
CA ALA A 96 -1.12 -6.51 -11.79
C ALA A 96 -2.03 -5.48 -11.12
N LEU A 97 -1.46 -4.56 -10.35
CA LEU A 97 -2.22 -3.49 -9.71
C LEU A 97 -2.75 -2.50 -10.75
N VAL A 98 -1.93 -2.11 -11.70
CA VAL A 98 -2.35 -1.22 -12.79
C VAL A 98 -3.51 -1.84 -13.56
N ASN A 99 -3.43 -3.11 -13.91
CA ASN A 99 -4.49 -3.80 -14.64
C ASN A 99 -5.78 -3.87 -13.82
N LYS A 100 -5.68 -4.14 -12.53
CA LYS A 100 -6.82 -4.22 -11.63
C LYS A 100 -7.59 -2.90 -11.58
N TYR A 101 -6.89 -1.80 -11.37
CA TYR A 101 -7.53 -0.50 -11.22
C TYR A 101 -7.92 0.14 -12.55
N ALA A 102 -7.20 -0.14 -13.63
CA ALA A 102 -7.56 0.36 -14.95
C ALA A 102 -8.93 -0.16 -15.40
N LYS A 103 -9.28 -1.39 -15.03
CA LYS A 103 -10.59 -1.97 -15.38
C LYS A 103 -11.76 -1.24 -14.75
N GLN A 104 -11.55 -0.54 -13.63
CA GLN A 104 -12.62 0.18 -12.94
C GLN A 104 -13.05 1.44 -13.69
N PHE A 105 -12.19 1.93 -14.58
CA PHE A 105 -12.42 3.16 -15.32
C PHE A 105 -12.62 2.94 -16.83
N ALA A 106 -12.64 1.69 -17.23
CA ALA A 106 -12.82 1.32 -18.65
C ALA A 106 -14.31 1.34 -19.05
#